data_3a32c60b53e7151560919b345a0a5f2a
#
_entry.id   3a32c60b53e7151560919b345a0a5f2a
#
_cell.length_a   1.000
_cell.length_b   1.000
_cell.length_c   1.000
_cell.angle_alpha   90.00
_cell.angle_beta   90.00
_cell.angle_gamma   90.00
#
_symmetry.space_group_name_H-M   'P 1'
#
loop_
_entity.id
_entity.type
_entity.pdbx_description
1 polymer ?
#
loop_
_entity_poly.entity_id
_entity_poly.type
_entity_poly.pdbx_seq_one_letter_code
_entity_poly.pdbx_strand_id
1 'polypeptide(L)'
;MKQIEAPCPACGAPVEFRVSSSLVTVCAYCHSVVARGDRELKDLGKVAALVETDSPLELGLTGKFRDKPFEIVGHVQYRHAAGGVWDEWYAAFPGDRWGWIAEAQGRIYLTFRAKKSQATALPDADMLLVGAQLDLGEAGTLVVQEIGTATLIAAAGELPYEPEPGKPHRYADLSGTGQRFGTVDLDAAPPQLFLGNQVTLAALGI
;
A
#
# COMPACT_ATOMS: atom_id res chain seq x y z
N MET A 1 -0.47 17.63 -13.30
CA MET A 1 -1.10 17.87 -11.98
C MET A 1 -0.41 18.98 -11.26
N LYS A 2 -1.11 19.79 -10.44
CA LYS A 2 -0.47 20.89 -9.70
C LYS A 2 0.09 20.28 -8.42
N GLN A 3 1.42 20.22 -8.34
CA GLN A 3 2.15 19.91 -7.11
C GLN A 3 1.73 20.94 -6.05
N ILE A 4 1.44 20.48 -4.85
CA ILE A 4 1.11 21.34 -3.71
C ILE A 4 2.31 21.29 -2.77
N GLU A 5 2.90 22.43 -2.53
CA GLU A 5 3.92 22.63 -1.50
C GLU A 5 3.38 23.58 -0.46
N ALA A 6 3.50 23.22 0.80
CA ALA A 6 3.02 24.04 1.92
C ALA A 6 3.83 23.75 3.19
N PRO A 7 3.81 24.67 4.19
CA PRO A 7 4.44 24.39 5.46
C PRO A 7 3.66 23.33 6.26
N CYS A 8 4.41 22.44 6.90
CA CYS A 8 3.86 21.46 7.84
C CYS A 8 3.17 22.19 9.00
N PRO A 9 1.90 21.91 9.33
CA PRO A 9 1.18 22.60 10.40
C PRO A 9 1.77 22.35 11.79
N ALA A 10 2.55 21.25 11.97
CA ALA A 10 3.17 20.93 13.25
C ALA A 10 4.53 21.59 13.47
N CYS A 11 5.38 21.71 12.42
CA CYS A 11 6.76 22.19 12.60
C CYS A 11 7.21 23.28 11.61
N GLY A 12 6.38 23.63 10.63
CA GLY A 12 6.70 24.65 9.62
C GLY A 12 7.61 24.19 8.48
N ALA A 13 8.16 22.98 8.52
CA ALA A 13 9.00 22.46 7.43
C ALA A 13 8.18 22.25 6.15
N PRO A 14 8.78 22.32 4.96
CA PRO A 14 8.06 22.09 3.71
C PRO A 14 7.55 20.65 3.62
N VAL A 15 6.30 20.49 3.18
CA VAL A 15 5.69 19.21 2.82
C VAL A 15 5.12 19.33 1.42
N GLU A 16 5.19 18.24 0.67
CA GLU A 16 4.76 18.18 -0.72
C GLU A 16 3.68 17.11 -0.92
N PHE A 17 2.74 17.41 -1.81
CA PHE A 17 1.82 16.44 -2.40
C PHE A 17 2.04 16.46 -3.91
N ARG A 18 2.65 15.42 -4.44
CA ARG A 18 2.99 15.28 -5.85
C ARG A 18 1.95 14.47 -6.61
N VAL A 19 1.22 13.62 -5.90
CA VAL A 19 0.24 12.70 -6.48
C VAL A 19 -1.17 13.09 -6.07
N SER A 20 -2.10 13.13 -7.05
CA SER A 20 -3.50 13.53 -6.79
C SER A 20 -4.27 12.53 -5.93
N SER A 21 -3.91 11.25 -6.01
CA SER A 21 -4.51 10.17 -5.22
C SER A 21 -4.02 10.11 -3.77
N SER A 22 -3.00 10.90 -3.40
CA SER A 22 -2.51 10.96 -2.02
C SER A 22 -3.46 11.80 -1.16
N LEU A 23 -3.90 11.23 -0.05
CA LEU A 23 -4.74 11.91 0.95
C LEU A 23 -3.88 12.57 2.02
N VAL A 24 -2.76 11.96 2.36
CA VAL A 24 -1.83 12.46 3.37
C VAL A 24 -0.39 12.42 2.87
N THR A 25 0.50 13.16 3.56
CA THR A 25 1.96 13.02 3.47
C THR A 25 2.55 13.02 4.87
N VAL A 26 3.61 12.27 5.09
CA VAL A 26 4.34 12.27 6.37
C VAL A 26 5.48 13.28 6.28
N CYS A 27 5.50 14.24 7.20
CA CYS A 27 6.56 15.24 7.25
C CYS A 27 7.92 14.59 7.54
N ALA A 28 8.89 14.76 6.65
CA ALA A 28 10.23 14.18 6.79
C ALA A 28 11.00 14.70 8.02
N TYR A 29 10.60 15.86 8.58
CA TYR A 29 11.31 16.49 9.71
C TYR A 29 10.73 16.09 11.07
N CYS A 30 9.41 16.08 11.22
CA CYS A 30 8.79 15.86 12.53
C CYS A 30 7.91 14.61 12.60
N HIS A 31 7.80 13.87 11.51
CA HIS A 31 6.99 12.65 11.37
C HIS A 31 5.50 12.85 11.63
N SER A 32 4.99 14.09 11.58
CA SER A 32 3.55 14.34 11.59
C SER A 32 2.91 13.88 10.30
N VAL A 33 1.78 13.20 10.41
CA VAL A 33 0.90 12.89 9.28
C VAL A 33 0.12 14.15 8.94
N VAL A 34 0.30 14.65 7.75
CA VAL A 34 -0.31 15.89 7.27
C VAL A 34 -1.36 15.55 6.23
N ALA A 35 -2.63 15.79 6.54
CA ALA A 35 -3.73 15.55 5.62
C ALA A 35 -4.00 16.77 4.73
N ARG A 36 -4.40 16.48 3.48
CA ARG A 36 -4.89 17.48 2.53
C ARG A 36 -6.32 17.86 2.90
N GLY A 37 -6.52 19.08 3.36
CA GLY A 37 -7.86 19.65 3.58
C GLY A 37 -8.30 20.53 2.40
N ASP A 38 -9.56 20.93 2.38
CA ASP A 38 -10.15 21.78 1.32
C ASP A 38 -9.49 23.17 1.23
N ARG A 39 -9.04 23.72 2.36
CA ARG A 39 -8.44 25.06 2.44
C ARG A 39 -7.09 25.08 3.15
N GLU A 40 -6.88 24.18 4.10
CA GLU A 40 -5.69 24.14 4.95
C GLU A 40 -5.24 22.72 5.17
N LEU A 41 -3.94 22.52 5.39
CA LEU A 41 -3.39 21.23 5.80
C LEU A 41 -3.74 20.96 7.26
N LYS A 42 -4.01 19.70 7.61
CA LYS A 42 -4.32 19.26 8.98
C LYS A 42 -3.22 18.34 9.50
N ASP A 43 -2.78 18.56 10.71
CA ASP A 43 -1.93 17.61 11.45
C ASP A 43 -2.82 16.54 12.09
N LEU A 44 -2.57 15.28 11.75
CA LEU A 44 -3.28 14.11 12.28
C LEU A 44 -2.48 13.38 13.36
N GLY A 45 -1.37 13.95 13.82
CA GLY A 45 -0.48 13.32 14.78
C GLY A 45 0.75 12.71 14.14
N LYS A 46 1.55 12.00 14.93
CA LYS A 46 2.85 11.47 14.51
C LYS A 46 2.81 9.96 14.28
N VAL A 47 3.59 9.52 13.30
CA VAL A 47 3.97 8.12 13.11
C VAL A 47 5.39 7.89 13.62
N ALA A 48 5.72 6.63 13.91
CA ALA A 48 7.10 6.28 14.24
C ALA A 48 8.00 6.39 12.99
N ALA A 49 9.29 6.58 13.23
CA ALA A 49 10.30 6.46 12.18
C ALA A 49 10.36 5.00 11.68
N LEU A 50 10.66 4.85 10.40
CA LEU A 50 10.87 3.55 9.76
C LEU A 50 12.04 2.81 10.43
N VAL A 51 11.91 1.51 10.55
CA VAL A 51 13.03 0.62 10.89
C VAL A 51 13.80 0.34 9.60
N GLU A 52 15.11 0.47 9.63
CA GLU A 52 15.94 0.12 8.49
C GLU A 52 15.76 -1.35 8.12
N THR A 53 15.53 -1.62 6.85
CA THR A 53 15.46 -2.94 6.25
C THR A 53 16.49 -3.01 5.11
N ASP A 54 16.89 -4.22 4.73
CA ASP A 54 17.81 -4.44 3.60
C ASP A 54 17.09 -4.31 2.24
N SER A 55 16.01 -3.53 2.18
CA SER A 55 15.25 -3.32 0.96
C SER A 55 16.05 -2.53 -0.08
N PRO A 56 16.07 -2.96 -1.34
CA PRO A 56 16.62 -2.17 -2.44
C PRO A 56 15.68 -1.04 -2.91
N LEU A 57 14.46 -0.96 -2.34
CA LEU A 57 13.47 0.07 -2.67
C LEU A 57 13.60 1.25 -1.71
N GLU A 58 13.35 2.46 -2.22
CA GLU A 58 13.40 3.70 -1.45
C GLU A 58 12.42 4.75 -2.00
N LEU A 59 12.10 5.75 -1.20
CA LEU A 59 11.28 6.88 -1.64
C LEU A 59 12.00 7.66 -2.75
N GLY A 60 11.26 8.01 -3.80
CA GLY A 60 11.79 8.69 -4.98
C GLY A 60 12.39 7.75 -6.03
N LEU A 61 12.54 6.46 -5.73
CA LEU A 61 12.98 5.48 -6.71
C LEU A 61 11.99 5.42 -7.86
N THR A 62 12.51 5.46 -9.08
CA THR A 62 11.73 5.35 -10.31
C THR A 62 11.96 4.00 -10.97
N GLY A 63 10.93 3.45 -11.54
CA GLY A 63 10.99 2.20 -12.26
C GLY A 63 9.99 2.17 -13.41
N LYS A 64 9.83 1.00 -14.01
CA LYS A 64 8.95 0.79 -15.15
C LYS A 64 8.31 -0.60 -15.11
N PHE A 65 6.99 -0.65 -15.11
CA PHE A 65 6.26 -1.90 -15.17
C PHE A 65 5.37 -1.95 -16.42
N ARG A 66 5.57 -2.98 -17.29
CA ARG A 66 4.85 -3.13 -18.56
C ARG A 66 4.83 -1.83 -19.37
N ASP A 67 6.01 -1.23 -19.56
CA ASP A 67 6.23 0.03 -20.29
C ASP A 67 5.59 1.29 -19.66
N LYS A 68 5.05 1.21 -18.46
CA LYS A 68 4.54 2.34 -17.71
C LYS A 68 5.55 2.74 -16.64
N PRO A 69 6.07 3.98 -16.67
CA PRO A 69 6.94 4.46 -15.61
C PRO A 69 6.16 4.60 -14.31
N PHE A 70 6.85 4.46 -13.19
CA PHE A 70 6.32 4.77 -11.86
C PHE A 70 7.38 5.42 -10.98
N GLU A 71 6.93 6.02 -9.91
CA GLU A 71 7.77 6.54 -8.83
C GLU A 71 7.23 6.02 -7.49
N ILE A 72 8.12 5.60 -6.60
CA ILE A 72 7.79 5.27 -5.22
C ILE A 72 7.63 6.58 -4.45
N VAL A 73 6.43 6.87 -3.99
CA VAL A 73 6.09 8.13 -3.31
C VAL A 73 5.73 7.97 -1.85
N GLY A 74 5.49 6.75 -1.40
CA GLY A 74 5.16 6.43 -0.02
C GLY A 74 5.71 5.09 0.42
N HIS A 75 5.86 4.93 1.74
CA HIS A 75 6.37 3.72 2.38
C HIS A 75 5.64 3.48 3.69
N VAL A 76 5.19 2.27 3.92
CA VAL A 76 4.61 1.84 5.18
C VAL A 76 5.26 0.53 5.64
N GLN A 77 5.42 0.38 6.94
CA GLN A 77 5.92 -0.84 7.55
C GLN A 77 4.84 -1.45 8.42
N TYR A 78 4.64 -2.74 8.24
CA TYR A 78 3.72 -3.55 9.02
C TYR A 78 4.45 -4.57 9.85
N ARG A 79 3.88 -4.87 11.03
CA ARG A 79 4.28 -5.98 11.88
C ARG A 79 3.19 -7.03 11.90
N HIS A 80 3.54 -8.27 11.57
CA HIS A 80 2.65 -9.41 11.69
C HIS A 80 2.41 -9.79 13.15
N ALA A 81 1.20 -10.21 13.50
CA ALA A 81 0.87 -10.61 14.88
C ALA A 81 1.72 -11.77 15.40
N ALA A 82 2.15 -12.68 14.53
CA ALA A 82 3.06 -13.78 14.87
C ALA A 82 4.56 -13.40 14.85
N GLY A 83 4.88 -12.12 14.59
CA GLY A 83 6.24 -11.60 14.45
C GLY A 83 6.66 -11.41 13.00
N GLY A 84 7.74 -10.66 12.80
CA GLY A 84 8.22 -10.25 11.48
C GLY A 84 7.67 -8.88 11.06
N VAL A 85 8.44 -8.21 10.23
CA VAL A 85 8.11 -6.91 9.64
C VAL A 85 8.21 -7.05 8.13
N TRP A 86 7.33 -6.37 7.40
CA TRP A 86 7.43 -6.23 5.96
C TRP A 86 7.17 -4.80 5.53
N ASP A 87 7.59 -4.49 4.32
CA ASP A 87 7.49 -3.18 3.71
C ASP A 87 6.46 -3.17 2.59
N GLU A 88 5.68 -2.10 2.52
CA GLU A 88 4.82 -1.80 1.39
C GLU A 88 5.10 -0.41 0.85
N TRP A 89 5.30 -0.34 -0.45
CA TRP A 89 5.70 0.86 -1.16
C TRP A 89 4.56 1.36 -2.05
N TYR A 90 4.16 2.59 -1.83
CA TYR A 90 3.14 3.24 -2.66
C TYR A 90 3.76 3.74 -3.95
N ALA A 91 3.41 3.09 -5.06
CA ALA A 91 3.92 3.39 -6.39
C ALA A 91 2.89 4.20 -7.19
N ALA A 92 3.28 5.40 -7.62
CA ALA A 92 2.47 6.28 -8.44
C ALA A 92 2.79 6.10 -9.92
N PHE A 93 1.75 5.91 -10.73
CA PHE A 93 1.81 5.74 -12.19
C PHE A 93 1.14 6.91 -12.89
N PRO A 94 1.43 7.17 -14.18
CA PRO A 94 0.72 8.18 -14.96
C PRO A 94 -0.80 7.95 -15.01
N GLY A 95 -1.58 9.03 -15.09
CA GLY A 95 -3.04 8.98 -15.20
C GLY A 95 -3.72 8.61 -13.88
N ASP A 96 -3.21 9.09 -12.77
CA ASP A 96 -3.75 8.88 -11.42
C ASP A 96 -3.89 7.39 -11.01
N ARG A 97 -3.17 6.52 -11.70
CA ARG A 97 -3.04 5.12 -11.30
C ARG A 97 -2.00 4.98 -10.20
N TRP A 98 -2.25 4.05 -9.33
CA TRP A 98 -1.30 3.70 -8.29
C TRP A 98 -1.41 2.21 -7.95
N GLY A 99 -0.39 1.70 -7.29
CA GLY A 99 -0.33 0.32 -6.82
C GLY A 99 0.54 0.21 -5.57
N TRP A 100 0.54 -0.96 -4.99
CA TRP A 100 1.39 -1.34 -3.88
C TRP A 100 2.46 -2.31 -4.35
N ILE A 101 3.71 -2.02 -4.01
CA ILE A 101 4.80 -2.98 -4.11
C ILE A 101 5.03 -3.49 -2.68
N ALA A 102 4.63 -4.73 -2.40
CA ALA A 102 4.86 -5.37 -1.11
C ALA A 102 6.14 -6.20 -1.17
N GLU A 103 6.97 -6.08 -0.14
CA GLU A 103 8.22 -6.81 0.00
C GLU A 103 8.19 -7.64 1.28
N ALA A 104 8.06 -8.95 1.13
CA ALA A 104 7.97 -9.88 2.24
C ALA A 104 8.74 -11.17 1.94
N GLN A 105 9.54 -11.63 2.90
CA GLN A 105 10.25 -12.92 2.84
C GLN A 105 11.07 -13.13 1.54
N GLY A 106 11.72 -12.06 1.05
CA GLY A 106 12.52 -12.08 -0.18
C GLY A 106 11.70 -12.17 -1.47
N ARG A 107 10.41 -11.93 -1.41
CA ARG A 107 9.50 -11.86 -2.57
C ARG A 107 8.96 -10.46 -2.72
N ILE A 108 8.73 -10.06 -3.96
CA ILE A 108 8.17 -8.76 -4.31
C ILE A 108 6.86 -8.98 -5.05
N TYR A 109 5.83 -8.27 -4.64
CA TYR A 109 4.51 -8.32 -5.26
C TYR A 109 4.10 -6.91 -5.70
N LEU A 110 3.61 -6.78 -6.92
CA LEU A 110 2.98 -5.53 -7.36
C LEU A 110 1.50 -5.76 -7.56
N THR A 111 0.68 -5.00 -6.82
CA THR A 111 -0.78 -5.11 -6.83
C THR A 111 -1.43 -3.78 -7.13
N PHE A 112 -2.63 -3.85 -7.69
CA PHE A 112 -3.48 -2.70 -7.98
C PHE A 112 -4.88 -2.96 -7.43
N ARG A 113 -5.59 -1.89 -7.08
CA ARG A 113 -6.98 -2.01 -6.64
C ARG A 113 -7.80 -2.73 -7.71
N ALA A 114 -8.52 -3.77 -7.30
CA ALA A 114 -9.35 -4.58 -8.18
C ALA A 114 -10.55 -3.80 -8.72
N LYS A 115 -11.08 -4.24 -9.85
CA LYS A 115 -12.35 -3.71 -10.39
C LYS A 115 -13.49 -4.02 -9.41
N LYS A 116 -14.52 -3.19 -9.39
CA LYS A 116 -15.71 -3.38 -8.54
C LYS A 116 -16.34 -4.76 -8.72
N SER A 117 -16.43 -5.26 -9.95
CA SER A 117 -16.97 -6.60 -10.25
C SER A 117 -16.19 -7.74 -9.61
N GLN A 118 -14.88 -7.61 -9.45
CA GLN A 118 -14.02 -8.58 -8.78
C GLN A 118 -14.15 -8.49 -7.26
N ALA A 119 -14.23 -7.27 -6.73
CA ALA A 119 -14.43 -7.05 -5.30
C ALA A 119 -15.81 -7.55 -4.81
N THR A 120 -16.86 -7.46 -5.63
CA THR A 120 -18.19 -8.01 -5.30
C THR A 120 -18.26 -9.53 -5.35
N ALA A 121 -17.23 -10.21 -5.89
CA ALA A 121 -17.12 -11.67 -5.85
C ALA A 121 -16.54 -12.19 -4.52
N LEU A 122 -16.04 -11.30 -3.65
CA LEU A 122 -15.58 -11.69 -2.32
C LEU A 122 -16.78 -12.08 -1.43
N PRO A 123 -16.65 -13.17 -0.66
CA PRO A 123 -17.59 -13.44 0.43
C PRO A 123 -17.42 -12.40 1.54
N ASP A 124 -18.36 -12.39 2.48
CA ASP A 124 -18.20 -11.60 3.71
C ASP A 124 -16.89 -11.97 4.41
N ALA A 125 -16.21 -10.98 5.00
CA ALA A 125 -14.89 -11.14 5.60
C ALA A 125 -14.80 -12.30 6.60
N ASP A 126 -15.85 -12.51 7.38
CA ASP A 126 -15.91 -13.59 8.39
C ASP A 126 -16.21 -14.99 7.80
N MET A 127 -16.58 -15.04 6.52
CA MET A 127 -16.80 -16.30 5.78
C MET A 127 -15.58 -16.73 4.96
N LEU A 128 -14.55 -15.91 4.92
CA LEU A 128 -13.33 -16.23 4.19
C LEU A 128 -12.50 -17.24 5.01
N LEU A 129 -12.06 -18.31 4.37
CA LEU A 129 -11.28 -19.38 5.02
C LEU A 129 -10.02 -19.68 4.21
N VAL A 130 -8.93 -20.02 4.91
CA VAL A 130 -7.72 -20.53 4.26
C VAL A 130 -8.05 -21.79 3.46
N GLY A 131 -7.55 -21.86 2.21
CA GLY A 131 -7.86 -22.90 1.25
C GLY A 131 -9.11 -22.65 0.40
N ALA A 132 -9.91 -21.62 0.71
CA ALA A 132 -11.07 -21.27 -0.12
C ALA A 132 -10.60 -20.81 -1.51
N GLN A 133 -11.33 -21.23 -2.54
CA GLN A 133 -11.12 -20.82 -3.92
C GLN A 133 -12.08 -19.69 -4.27
N LEU A 134 -11.54 -18.60 -4.77
CA LEU A 134 -12.29 -17.43 -5.19
C LEU A 134 -12.21 -17.26 -6.70
N ASP A 135 -13.33 -17.34 -7.37
CA ASP A 135 -13.41 -17.01 -8.82
C ASP A 135 -13.55 -15.49 -8.95
N LEU A 136 -12.49 -14.86 -9.42
CA LEU A 136 -12.40 -13.42 -9.61
C LEU A 136 -12.55 -13.01 -11.09
N GLY A 137 -13.26 -13.80 -11.88
CA GLY A 137 -13.55 -13.53 -13.28
C GLY A 137 -12.28 -13.46 -14.14
N GLU A 138 -12.02 -12.33 -14.79
CA GLU A 138 -10.83 -12.14 -15.64
C GLU A 138 -9.50 -12.35 -14.90
N ALA A 139 -9.46 -12.17 -13.58
CA ALA A 139 -8.28 -12.48 -12.78
C ALA A 139 -8.09 -13.98 -12.54
N GLY A 140 -9.11 -14.79 -12.86
CA GLY A 140 -9.11 -16.24 -12.66
C GLY A 140 -9.35 -16.62 -11.21
N THR A 141 -9.13 -17.91 -10.93
CA THR A 141 -9.30 -18.44 -9.56
C THR A 141 -8.04 -18.22 -8.75
N LEU A 142 -8.20 -17.63 -7.57
CA LEU A 142 -7.16 -17.52 -6.56
C LEU A 142 -7.59 -18.31 -5.31
N VAL A 143 -6.59 -18.81 -4.57
CA VAL A 143 -6.78 -19.56 -3.32
C VAL A 143 -6.31 -18.71 -2.16
N VAL A 144 -7.10 -18.64 -1.11
CA VAL A 144 -6.71 -18.00 0.16
C VAL A 144 -5.56 -18.78 0.79
N GLN A 145 -4.39 -18.18 0.86
CA GLN A 145 -3.18 -18.80 1.44
C GLN A 145 -3.03 -18.49 2.92
N GLU A 146 -3.37 -17.28 3.30
CA GLU A 146 -3.24 -16.78 4.65
C GLU A 146 -4.39 -15.84 4.99
N ILE A 147 -4.81 -15.86 6.25
CA ILE A 147 -5.60 -14.81 6.88
C ILE A 147 -4.82 -14.38 8.10
N GLY A 148 -4.38 -13.14 8.09
CA GLY A 148 -3.48 -12.62 9.10
C GLY A 148 -4.01 -11.35 9.76
N THR A 149 -3.29 -10.95 10.81
CA THR A 149 -3.45 -9.65 11.45
C THR A 149 -2.10 -8.94 11.45
N ALA A 150 -2.12 -7.70 11.03
CA ALA A 150 -0.96 -6.82 10.99
C ALA A 150 -1.22 -5.54 11.76
N THR A 151 -0.15 -4.87 12.15
CA THR A 151 -0.20 -3.55 12.76
C THR A 151 0.74 -2.64 12.00
N LEU A 152 0.23 -1.50 11.51
CA LEU A 152 1.07 -0.46 10.94
C LEU A 152 1.96 0.11 12.04
N ILE A 153 3.27 0.05 11.86
CA ILE A 153 4.25 0.50 12.85
C ILE A 153 4.95 1.79 12.47
N ALA A 154 5.13 2.06 11.17
CA ALA A 154 5.79 3.28 10.69
C ALA A 154 5.31 3.64 9.28
N ALA A 155 5.48 4.90 8.89
CA ALA A 155 5.17 5.38 7.56
C ALA A 155 6.05 6.57 7.17
N ALA A 156 6.24 6.77 5.85
CA ALA A 156 6.92 7.94 5.29
C ALA A 156 6.38 8.27 3.89
N GLY A 157 6.58 9.51 3.44
CA GLY A 157 6.13 9.99 2.14
C GLY A 157 4.61 10.16 2.04
N GLU A 158 4.10 10.10 0.81
CA GLU A 158 2.68 10.28 0.50
C GLU A 158 1.92 8.95 0.61
N LEU A 159 0.66 8.99 1.09
CA LEU A 159 -0.19 7.80 1.21
C LEU A 159 -1.60 8.08 0.70
N PRO A 160 -2.29 7.07 0.10
CA PRO A 160 -3.65 7.20 -0.41
C PRO A 160 -4.73 7.01 0.68
N TYR A 161 -4.33 6.90 1.94
CA TYR A 161 -5.20 6.75 3.11
C TYR A 161 -4.55 7.38 4.35
N GLU A 162 -5.34 7.61 5.38
CA GLU A 162 -4.85 8.05 6.69
C GLU A 162 -4.31 6.84 7.45
N PRO A 163 -3.00 6.80 7.77
CA PRO A 163 -2.43 5.69 8.52
C PRO A 163 -2.92 5.71 9.97
N GLU A 164 -3.24 4.53 10.52
CA GLU A 164 -3.64 4.33 11.92
C GLU A 164 -2.57 3.49 12.65
N PRO A 165 -1.46 4.10 13.11
CA PRO A 165 -0.39 3.37 13.78
C PRO A 165 -0.87 2.67 15.05
N GLY A 166 -0.41 1.44 15.26
CA GLY A 166 -0.77 0.65 16.43
C GLY A 166 -2.13 -0.02 16.37
N LYS A 167 -2.99 0.32 15.40
CA LYS A 167 -4.26 -0.35 15.21
C LYS A 167 -4.06 -1.65 14.44
N PRO A 168 -4.42 -2.82 15.00
CA PRO A 168 -4.42 -4.06 14.24
C PRO A 168 -5.45 -4.01 13.11
N HIS A 169 -5.10 -4.56 11.95
CA HIS A 169 -6.02 -4.80 10.85
C HIS A 169 -5.88 -6.22 10.32
N ARG A 170 -6.97 -6.77 9.84
CA ARG A 170 -7.04 -8.11 9.27
C ARG A 170 -6.85 -8.05 7.76
N TYR A 171 -6.10 -8.99 7.24
CA TYR A 171 -5.90 -9.16 5.81
C TYR A 171 -6.00 -10.63 5.40
N ALA A 172 -6.14 -10.86 4.10
CA ALA A 172 -6.03 -12.19 3.52
C ALA A 172 -5.19 -12.12 2.25
N ASP A 173 -4.20 -13.02 2.15
CA ASP A 173 -3.37 -13.17 0.98
C ASP A 173 -3.84 -14.33 0.10
N LEU A 174 -3.86 -14.08 -1.19
CA LEU A 174 -4.38 -14.96 -2.22
C LEU A 174 -3.28 -15.32 -3.22
N SER A 175 -3.23 -16.55 -3.67
CA SER A 175 -2.35 -16.95 -4.76
C SER A 175 -3.08 -17.72 -5.85
N GLY A 176 -2.56 -17.65 -7.06
CA GLY A 176 -3.08 -18.37 -8.22
C GLY A 176 -1.95 -18.87 -9.11
N THR A 177 -2.33 -19.51 -10.20
CA THR A 177 -1.36 -20.00 -11.20
C THR A 177 -0.62 -18.84 -11.88
N GLY A 178 0.61 -19.05 -12.35
CA GLY A 178 1.37 -18.06 -13.10
C GLY A 178 1.80 -16.84 -12.27
N GLN A 179 2.17 -17.05 -11.01
CA GLN A 179 2.62 -16.00 -10.09
C GLN A 179 1.54 -14.97 -9.73
N ARG A 180 0.27 -15.26 -9.98
CA ARG A 180 -0.84 -14.39 -9.59
C ARG A 180 -0.89 -14.27 -8.08
N PHE A 181 -1.11 -13.05 -7.64
CA PHE A 181 -1.20 -12.69 -6.22
C PHE A 181 -2.35 -11.71 -6.02
N GLY A 182 -2.94 -11.76 -4.85
CA GLY A 182 -3.89 -10.76 -4.39
C GLY A 182 -3.83 -10.63 -2.89
N THR A 183 -4.28 -9.49 -2.39
CA THR A 183 -4.47 -9.26 -0.96
C THR A 183 -5.79 -8.56 -0.73
N VAL A 184 -6.44 -8.86 0.38
CA VAL A 184 -7.72 -8.28 0.79
C VAL A 184 -7.53 -7.58 2.12
N ASP A 185 -7.85 -6.30 2.18
CA ASP A 185 -8.09 -5.59 3.43
C ASP A 185 -9.50 -5.98 3.93
N LEU A 186 -9.56 -6.77 4.99
CA LEU A 186 -10.79 -7.32 5.55
C LEU A 186 -11.52 -6.36 6.49
N ASP A 187 -10.85 -5.32 6.98
CA ASP A 187 -11.42 -4.32 7.88
C ASP A 187 -11.96 -3.09 7.15
N ALA A 188 -11.68 -2.95 5.86
CA ALA A 188 -12.34 -1.98 5.02
C ALA A 188 -13.84 -2.33 4.82
N ALA A 189 -14.69 -1.32 4.73
CA ALA A 189 -16.13 -1.48 4.54
C ALA A 189 -16.59 -0.83 3.23
N PRO A 190 -16.84 -1.56 2.15
CA PRO A 190 -16.65 -3.02 1.97
C PRO A 190 -15.17 -3.44 1.91
N PRO A 191 -14.85 -4.73 2.11
CA PRO A 191 -13.48 -5.24 1.98
C PRO A 191 -12.83 -4.82 0.67
N GLN A 192 -11.55 -4.45 0.72
CA GLN A 192 -10.83 -3.97 -0.45
C GLN A 192 -9.91 -5.06 -0.99
N LEU A 193 -10.08 -5.38 -2.26
CA LEU A 193 -9.27 -6.36 -2.97
C LEU A 193 -8.22 -5.64 -3.83
N PHE A 194 -6.99 -6.10 -3.71
CA PHE A 194 -5.88 -5.73 -4.59
C PHE A 194 -5.40 -6.97 -5.33
N LEU A 195 -5.19 -6.84 -6.63
CA LEU A 195 -4.78 -7.94 -7.51
C LEU A 195 -3.53 -7.57 -8.29
N GLY A 196 -2.67 -8.55 -8.47
CA GLY A 196 -1.43 -8.39 -9.21
C GLY A 196 -0.64 -9.68 -9.35
N ASN A 197 0.67 -9.55 -9.29
CA ASN A 197 1.58 -10.66 -9.50
C ASN A 197 2.80 -10.54 -8.57
N GLN A 198 3.41 -11.68 -8.28
CA GLN A 198 4.81 -11.69 -7.85
C GLN A 198 5.66 -11.18 -9.03
N VAL A 199 6.60 -10.31 -8.74
CA VAL A 199 7.49 -9.67 -9.72
C VAL A 199 8.95 -9.75 -9.27
N THR A 200 9.88 -9.42 -10.15
CA THR A 200 11.30 -9.24 -9.82
C THR A 200 11.67 -7.76 -9.96
N LEU A 201 12.78 -7.32 -9.35
CA LEU A 201 13.30 -5.98 -9.55
C LEU A 201 13.53 -5.68 -11.04
N ALA A 202 14.12 -6.62 -11.77
CA ALA A 202 14.32 -6.49 -13.22
C ALA A 202 12.99 -6.28 -13.98
N ALA A 203 11.89 -6.91 -13.57
CA ALA A 203 10.57 -6.69 -14.16
C ALA A 203 9.98 -5.31 -13.82
N LEU A 204 10.47 -4.69 -12.75
CA LEU A 204 10.16 -3.32 -12.36
C LEU A 204 11.12 -2.28 -12.98
N GLY A 205 12.13 -2.75 -13.75
CA GLY A 205 13.14 -1.86 -14.35
C GLY A 205 14.08 -1.22 -13.33
N ILE A 206 14.28 -1.92 -12.22
CA ILE A 206 15.16 -1.57 -11.09
C ILE A 206 16.35 -2.52 -11.08
#